data_2c5681c1af5a9523a38c8572ba4787f4
#
_entry.id   2c5681c1af5a9523a38c8572ba4787f4
#
_cell.length_a   1.000
_cell.length_b   1.000
_cell.length_c   1.000
_cell.angle_alpha   90.00
_cell.angle_beta   90.00
_cell.angle_gamma   90.00
#
_symmetry.space_group_name_H-M   'P 1'
#
loop_
_entity.id
_entity.type
_entity.pdbx_description
1 polymer ?
#
loop_
_entity_poly.entity_id
_entity_poly.type
_entity_poly.pdbx_seq_one_letter_code
_entity_poly.pdbx_strand_id
1 'polypeptide(L)'
;MAVITNIQHFSVHDGPGIRTTVFFKGCSMHCRWCHNPETIRFGTEIGLDMRRCIGCGACSVCPLRLHTFKNGIHRFERAECIGCGKCAGVCPADAILIYGRQMPVQDIVHECARDNAVFPDYGGVTFSGGECLLQGRQVAAAAAELKKMGIHVCIDTALNVEWQEVEDVLPFTDLFLIDLKAGSENVHRTYTGTGYDRIRKNIKRLSERVEYWIRIPVIHDVNDTEEEIRGMTGFISDLEKPPERIQLLAYHELGESKYRYLGKESDKFSAPDEEQKQMILKRFEEAGIKTEWH
;
A
#
# COMPACT_ATOMS: atom_id res chain seq x y z
N MET A 1 -0.04 10.95 -17.12
CA MET A 1 0.39 11.40 -15.78
C MET A 1 -0.17 10.43 -14.77
N ALA A 2 0.63 9.97 -13.81
CA ALA A 2 0.19 9.22 -12.64
C ALA A 2 0.33 10.10 -11.39
N VAL A 3 -0.42 9.80 -10.34
CA VAL A 3 -0.26 10.45 -9.04
C VAL A 3 0.40 9.44 -8.09
N ILE A 4 1.60 9.75 -7.63
CA ILE A 4 2.37 8.89 -6.76
C ILE A 4 2.76 9.60 -5.46
N THR A 5 2.98 8.84 -4.40
CA THR A 5 3.47 9.37 -3.11
C THR A 5 4.97 9.20 -2.98
N ASN A 6 5.50 8.09 -3.45
CA ASN A 6 6.92 7.75 -3.31
C ASN A 6 7.38 6.77 -4.39
N ILE A 7 8.67 6.73 -4.64
CA ILE A 7 9.40 5.63 -5.30
C ILE A 7 10.48 5.20 -4.30
N GLN A 8 10.40 3.96 -3.85
CA GLN A 8 11.33 3.38 -2.90
C GLN A 8 12.26 2.42 -3.61
N HIS A 9 13.54 2.74 -3.60
CA HIS A 9 14.59 1.88 -4.14
C HIS A 9 15.02 0.83 -3.10
N PHE A 10 15.51 -0.31 -3.58
CA PHE A 10 16.07 -1.40 -2.77
C PHE A 10 15.10 -1.99 -1.73
N SER A 11 13.81 -2.05 -2.05
CA SER A 11 12.85 -2.76 -1.21
C SER A 11 13.09 -4.27 -1.27
N VAL A 12 12.97 -4.95 -0.10
CA VAL A 12 13.14 -6.40 0.03
C VAL A 12 11.88 -7.09 0.56
N HIS A 13 10.79 -6.34 0.76
CA HIS A 13 9.53 -6.85 1.31
C HIS A 13 8.34 -6.74 0.34
N ASP A 14 8.56 -6.24 -0.87
CA ASP A 14 7.51 -5.96 -1.84
C ASP A 14 7.51 -6.95 -3.03
N GLY A 15 7.82 -8.21 -2.76
CA GLY A 15 7.92 -9.29 -3.74
C GLY A 15 9.29 -9.97 -3.74
N PRO A 16 9.59 -10.85 -4.71
CA PRO A 16 10.84 -11.58 -4.77
C PRO A 16 12.02 -10.67 -5.12
N GLY A 17 13.17 -10.93 -4.48
CA GLY A 17 14.43 -10.23 -4.75
C GLY A 17 14.45 -8.77 -4.29
N ILE A 18 15.42 -8.02 -4.82
CA ILE A 18 15.51 -6.56 -4.57
C ILE A 18 14.61 -5.85 -5.58
N ARG A 19 13.83 -4.87 -5.11
CA ARG A 19 12.82 -4.21 -5.94
C ARG A 19 12.85 -2.69 -5.81
N THR A 20 12.41 -2.04 -6.84
CA THR A 20 11.99 -0.63 -6.77
C THR A 20 10.47 -0.60 -6.69
N THR A 21 9.94 -0.05 -5.58
CA THR A 21 8.50 0.00 -5.34
C THR A 21 7.95 1.40 -5.60
N VAL A 22 6.96 1.48 -6.48
CA VAL A 22 6.25 2.73 -6.82
C VAL A 22 4.93 2.76 -6.04
N PHE A 23 4.79 3.73 -5.14
CA PHE A 23 3.58 3.89 -4.34
C PHE A 23 2.61 4.88 -5.00
N PHE A 24 1.55 4.35 -5.58
CA PHE A 24 0.47 5.12 -6.17
C PHE A 24 -0.45 5.73 -5.10
N LYS A 25 -1.04 6.88 -5.41
CA LYS A 25 -1.95 7.59 -4.51
C LYS A 25 -3.41 7.41 -4.93
N GLY A 26 -4.25 7.19 -3.95
CA GLY A 26 -5.66 6.83 -4.05
C GLY A 26 -5.87 5.38 -3.63
N CYS A 27 -6.85 5.15 -2.76
CA CYS A 27 -7.28 3.82 -2.34
C CYS A 27 -8.81 3.79 -2.25
N SER A 28 -9.41 2.68 -2.66
CA SER A 28 -10.84 2.42 -2.48
C SER A 28 -11.19 1.91 -1.08
N MET A 29 -10.19 1.68 -0.24
CA MET A 29 -10.31 1.16 1.11
C MET A 29 -9.77 2.16 2.13
N HIS A 30 -10.22 2.03 3.39
CA HIS A 30 -9.82 2.87 4.51
C HIS A 30 -9.43 1.99 5.71
N CYS A 31 -8.47 1.07 5.48
CA CYS A 31 -8.03 0.14 6.51
C CYS A 31 -7.56 0.89 7.76
N ARG A 32 -8.11 0.53 8.92
CA ARG A 32 -7.80 1.20 10.19
C ARG A 32 -6.35 1.00 10.64
N TRP A 33 -5.70 -0.07 10.16
CA TRP A 33 -4.28 -0.38 10.38
C TRP A 33 -3.36 0.00 9.22
N CYS A 34 -3.79 0.90 8.32
CA CYS A 34 -3.03 1.21 7.12
C CYS A 34 -1.62 1.76 7.44
N HIS A 35 -0.57 1.15 6.89
CA HIS A 35 0.80 1.64 7.06
C HIS A 35 1.15 2.82 6.14
N ASN A 36 0.32 3.08 5.14
CA ASN A 36 0.51 4.14 4.15
C ASN A 36 -0.72 5.07 4.07
N PRO A 37 -1.14 5.71 5.20
CA PRO A 37 -2.35 6.56 5.24
C PRO A 37 -2.25 7.75 4.28
N GLU A 38 -1.04 8.15 3.88
CA GLU A 38 -0.77 9.19 2.89
C GLU A 38 -1.16 8.77 1.47
N THR A 39 -1.38 7.48 1.22
CA THR A 39 -1.80 6.98 -0.09
C THR A 39 -3.30 6.85 -0.24
N ILE A 40 -4.09 6.95 0.85
CA ILE A 40 -5.53 6.66 0.83
C ILE A 40 -6.31 7.69 0.01
N ARG A 41 -6.16 8.98 0.35
CA ARG A 41 -6.92 10.05 -0.30
C ARG A 41 -6.37 10.33 -1.71
N PHE A 42 -7.27 10.57 -2.67
CA PHE A 42 -6.87 11.08 -3.99
C PHE A 42 -6.39 12.53 -3.92
N GLY A 43 -5.53 12.91 -4.86
CA GLY A 43 -4.98 14.26 -4.94
C GLY A 43 -3.84 14.52 -3.97
N THR A 44 -3.30 15.73 -4.01
CA THR A 44 -2.14 16.11 -3.19
C THR A 44 -2.57 16.43 -1.75
N GLU A 45 -1.86 15.89 -0.78
CA GLU A 45 -2.00 16.20 0.65
C GLU A 45 -0.69 16.78 1.20
N ILE A 46 -0.83 17.70 2.14
CA ILE A 46 0.31 18.31 2.83
C ILE A 46 0.43 17.71 4.24
N GLY A 47 1.58 17.11 4.51
CA GLY A 47 1.98 16.65 5.83
C GLY A 47 2.81 17.70 6.56
N LEU A 48 2.79 17.65 7.90
CA LEU A 48 3.61 18.50 8.75
C LEU A 48 4.29 17.67 9.84
N ASP A 49 5.62 17.57 9.78
CA ASP A 49 6.42 16.98 10.86
C ASP A 49 6.80 18.07 11.87
N MET A 50 6.06 18.12 12.97
CA MET A 50 6.29 19.09 14.04
C MET A 50 7.64 18.94 14.73
N ARG A 51 8.30 17.78 14.65
CA ARG A 51 9.63 17.56 15.25
C ARG A 51 10.72 18.27 14.45
N ARG A 52 10.50 18.46 13.14
CA ARG A 52 11.41 19.20 12.24
C ARG A 52 11.09 20.69 12.16
N CYS A 53 9.88 21.10 12.58
CA CYS A 53 9.43 22.48 12.45
C CYS A 53 10.17 23.40 13.43
N ILE A 54 10.91 24.38 12.92
CA ILE A 54 11.65 25.37 13.69
C ILE A 54 10.85 26.66 13.99
N GLY A 55 9.58 26.72 13.62
CA GLY A 55 8.71 27.87 13.91
C GLY A 55 9.05 29.17 13.15
N CYS A 56 9.81 29.09 12.05
CA CYS A 56 10.33 30.26 11.33
C CYS A 56 9.29 31.11 10.60
N GLY A 57 8.06 30.60 10.40
CA GLY A 57 6.98 31.32 9.74
C GLY A 57 7.07 31.40 8.20
N ALA A 58 8.08 30.82 7.54
CA ALA A 58 8.24 30.87 6.09
C ALA A 58 7.02 30.35 5.32
N CYS A 59 6.33 29.33 5.87
CA CYS A 59 5.12 28.75 5.27
C CYS A 59 3.88 29.69 5.26
N SER A 60 3.99 30.89 5.82
CA SER A 60 2.96 31.96 5.71
C SER A 60 2.74 32.44 4.26
N VAL A 61 3.56 32.00 3.28
CA VAL A 61 3.32 32.18 1.84
C VAL A 61 2.08 31.43 1.36
N CYS A 62 1.43 30.64 2.20
CA CYS A 62 0.20 29.94 1.87
C CYS A 62 -0.88 30.90 1.38
N PRO A 63 -1.42 30.75 0.17
CA PRO A 63 -2.40 31.71 -0.38
C PRO A 63 -3.70 31.73 0.43
N LEU A 64 -4.01 30.66 1.14
CA LEU A 64 -5.20 30.53 1.97
C LEU A 64 -4.90 30.80 3.46
N ARG A 65 -3.66 31.21 3.79
CA ARG A 65 -3.22 31.54 5.16
C ARG A 65 -3.48 30.42 6.19
N LEU A 66 -3.34 29.18 5.79
CA LEU A 66 -3.65 27.99 6.61
C LEU A 66 -2.57 27.66 7.65
N HIS A 67 -1.41 28.30 7.58
CA HIS A 67 -0.34 28.17 8.57
C HIS A 67 -0.37 29.38 9.51
N THR A 68 -0.59 29.14 10.80
CA THR A 68 -0.62 30.16 11.84
C THR A 68 0.35 29.83 12.96
N PHE A 69 0.85 30.87 13.63
CA PHE A 69 1.78 30.74 14.75
C PHE A 69 1.22 31.48 15.95
N LYS A 70 1.01 30.77 17.05
CA LYS A 70 0.54 31.35 18.30
C LYS A 70 1.37 30.82 19.45
N ASN A 71 2.00 31.73 20.23
CA ASN A 71 2.88 31.37 21.35
C ASN A 71 3.98 30.38 20.96
N GLY A 72 4.59 30.55 19.78
CA GLY A 72 5.62 29.65 19.25
C GLY A 72 5.12 28.32 18.71
N ILE A 73 3.81 28.06 18.78
CA ILE A 73 3.22 26.80 18.26
C ILE A 73 2.72 27.04 16.86
N HIS A 74 3.22 26.22 15.91
CA HIS A 74 2.75 26.17 14.53
C HIS A 74 1.44 25.36 14.45
N ARG A 75 0.43 25.94 13.83
CA ARG A 75 -0.84 25.25 13.50
C ARG A 75 -1.07 25.29 12.01
N PHE A 76 -1.52 24.18 11.48
CA PHE A 76 -1.87 24.03 10.07
C PHE A 76 -3.32 23.56 9.93
N GLU A 77 -4.16 24.44 9.36
CA GLU A 77 -5.57 24.12 9.04
C GLU A 77 -5.64 23.34 7.72
N ARG A 78 -5.95 22.05 7.82
CA ARG A 78 -5.87 21.12 6.68
C ARG A 78 -7.15 21.05 5.86
N ALA A 79 -8.30 21.34 6.46
CA ALA A 79 -9.61 21.18 5.82
C ALA A 79 -9.72 21.97 4.50
N GLU A 80 -9.19 23.19 4.50
CA GLU A 80 -9.23 24.11 3.35
C GLU A 80 -8.00 23.94 2.42
N CYS A 81 -7.09 23.01 2.70
CA CYS A 81 -5.84 22.90 1.95
C CYS A 81 -6.07 22.35 0.54
N ILE A 82 -5.66 23.12 -0.47
CA ILE A 82 -5.74 22.75 -1.89
C ILE A 82 -4.51 21.97 -2.38
N GLY A 83 -3.57 21.62 -1.51
CA GLY A 83 -2.39 20.82 -1.86
C GLY A 83 -1.40 21.50 -2.81
N CYS A 84 -1.37 22.82 -2.93
CA CYS A 84 -0.54 23.53 -3.90
C CYS A 84 0.99 23.47 -3.66
N GLY A 85 1.44 22.98 -2.51
CA GLY A 85 2.84 22.75 -2.17
C GLY A 85 3.71 23.97 -1.93
N LYS A 86 3.21 25.23 -2.09
CA LYS A 86 4.01 26.46 -1.92
C LYS A 86 4.69 26.55 -0.57
N CYS A 87 4.02 26.12 0.51
CA CYS A 87 4.56 26.09 1.86
C CYS A 87 5.72 25.11 2.02
N ALA A 88 5.71 23.99 1.33
CA ALA A 88 6.81 23.02 1.35
C ALA A 88 8.04 23.56 0.63
N GLY A 89 7.85 24.20 -0.53
CA GLY A 89 8.95 24.75 -1.34
C GLY A 89 9.76 25.85 -0.65
N VAL A 90 9.26 26.44 0.44
CA VAL A 90 9.95 27.50 1.20
C VAL A 90 10.36 27.06 2.61
N CYS A 91 10.11 25.80 2.98
CA CYS A 91 10.40 25.31 4.32
C CYS A 91 11.88 24.96 4.49
N PRO A 92 12.70 25.76 5.22
CA PRO A 92 14.14 25.52 5.31
C PRO A 92 14.50 24.28 6.14
N ALA A 93 13.52 23.75 6.91
CA ALA A 93 13.71 22.58 7.77
C ALA A 93 13.09 21.30 7.16
N ASP A 94 12.57 21.36 5.93
CA ASP A 94 11.83 20.26 5.28
C ASP A 94 10.78 19.62 6.20
N ALA A 95 10.15 20.45 7.05
CA ALA A 95 9.12 20.01 7.98
C ALA A 95 7.76 19.79 7.30
N ILE A 96 7.59 20.33 6.09
CA ILE A 96 6.35 20.22 5.32
C ILE A 96 6.56 19.22 4.19
N LEU A 97 5.75 18.18 4.21
CA LEU A 97 5.83 17.05 3.29
C LEU A 97 4.73 17.16 2.24
N ILE A 98 5.02 16.79 1.00
CA ILE A 98 4.02 16.72 -0.08
C ILE A 98 3.77 15.24 -0.38
N TYR A 99 2.53 14.80 -0.21
CA TYR A 99 2.06 13.49 -0.60
C TYR A 99 1.16 13.58 -1.83
N GLY A 100 1.54 12.91 -2.89
CA GLY A 100 0.82 12.93 -4.16
C GLY A 100 1.36 13.99 -5.11
N ARG A 101 2.35 13.60 -5.90
CA ARG A 101 2.87 14.38 -7.03
C ARG A 101 2.42 13.74 -8.35
N GLN A 102 2.06 14.56 -9.30
CA GLN A 102 1.84 14.10 -10.67
C GLN A 102 3.19 13.82 -11.32
N MET A 103 3.32 12.64 -11.93
CA MET A 103 4.54 12.21 -12.61
C MET A 103 4.20 11.60 -13.97
N PRO A 104 4.90 11.99 -15.05
CA PRO A 104 4.80 11.32 -16.35
C PRO A 104 5.15 9.83 -16.20
N VAL A 105 4.47 8.97 -16.96
CA VAL A 105 4.75 7.52 -16.94
C VAL A 105 6.21 7.25 -17.34
N GLN A 106 6.74 7.97 -18.32
CA GLN A 106 8.13 7.85 -18.74
C GLN A 106 9.12 8.15 -17.62
N ASP A 107 8.84 9.13 -16.77
CA ASP A 107 9.71 9.47 -15.64
C ASP A 107 9.67 8.36 -14.57
N ILE A 108 8.49 7.75 -14.35
CA ILE A 108 8.38 6.58 -13.47
C ILE A 108 9.22 5.42 -14.02
N VAL A 109 9.08 5.11 -15.30
CA VAL A 109 9.88 4.07 -15.97
C VAL A 109 11.37 4.36 -15.87
N HIS A 110 11.78 5.60 -16.14
CA HIS A 110 13.18 6.02 -16.05
C HIS A 110 13.75 5.81 -14.63
N GLU A 111 13.05 6.28 -13.60
CA GLU A 111 13.47 6.09 -12.20
C GLU A 111 13.58 4.61 -11.82
N CYS A 112 12.61 3.79 -12.21
CA CYS A 112 12.65 2.35 -11.93
C CYS A 112 13.79 1.65 -12.68
N ALA A 113 14.04 2.01 -13.94
CA ALA A 113 15.06 1.38 -14.77
C ALA A 113 16.50 1.70 -14.32
N ARG A 114 16.71 2.76 -13.53
CA ARG A 114 18.03 3.08 -12.94
C ARG A 114 18.59 1.96 -12.09
N ASP A 115 17.72 1.18 -11.46
CA ASP A 115 18.11 0.10 -10.55
C ASP A 115 18.25 -1.26 -11.27
N ASN A 116 18.08 -1.31 -12.61
CA ASN A 116 18.09 -2.56 -13.36
C ASN A 116 19.37 -3.39 -13.14
N ALA A 117 20.53 -2.72 -12.96
CA ALA A 117 21.79 -3.41 -12.71
C ALA A 117 21.89 -4.12 -11.35
N VAL A 118 20.99 -3.78 -10.39
CA VAL A 118 20.95 -4.37 -9.04
C VAL A 118 19.73 -5.29 -8.84
N PHE A 119 18.93 -5.51 -9.87
CA PHE A 119 17.89 -6.52 -9.86
C PHE A 119 18.52 -7.88 -10.16
N PRO A 120 18.77 -8.76 -9.16
CA PRO A 120 19.19 -10.13 -9.43
C PRO A 120 18.05 -10.89 -10.12
N ASP A 121 18.28 -12.14 -10.51
CA ASP A 121 17.40 -12.98 -11.33
C ASP A 121 15.90 -12.92 -11.02
N TYR A 122 15.51 -12.52 -9.81
CA TYR A 122 14.11 -12.40 -9.35
C TYR A 122 13.72 -10.99 -8.92
N GLY A 123 14.62 -10.01 -9.00
CA GLY A 123 14.34 -8.62 -8.65
C GLY A 123 13.56 -7.88 -9.74
N GLY A 124 13.14 -6.64 -9.47
CA GLY A 124 12.41 -5.85 -10.45
C GLY A 124 11.62 -4.70 -9.86
N VAL A 125 10.48 -4.40 -10.44
CA VAL A 125 9.63 -3.29 -10.03
C VAL A 125 8.33 -3.81 -9.44
N THR A 126 7.87 -3.16 -8.35
CA THR A 126 6.54 -3.41 -7.77
C THR A 126 5.72 -2.13 -7.83
N PHE A 127 4.52 -2.22 -8.37
CA PHE A 127 3.52 -1.17 -8.30
C PHE A 127 2.59 -1.45 -7.11
N SER A 128 2.57 -0.54 -6.15
CA SER A 128 1.88 -0.63 -4.86
C SER A 128 1.29 0.73 -4.46
N GLY A 129 1.11 0.99 -3.18
CA GLY A 129 0.70 2.31 -2.66
C GLY A 129 -0.58 2.27 -1.86
N GLY A 130 -1.62 3.00 -2.30
CA GLY A 130 -2.99 2.80 -1.86
C GLY A 130 -3.58 1.59 -2.57
N GLU A 131 -4.15 1.84 -3.74
CA GLU A 131 -4.54 0.80 -4.70
C GLU A 131 -4.07 1.22 -6.09
N CYS A 132 -2.97 0.67 -6.55
CA CYS A 132 -2.33 1.08 -7.81
C CYS A 132 -3.24 0.85 -9.02
N LEU A 133 -4.10 -0.17 -8.97
CA LEU A 133 -5.03 -0.50 -10.05
C LEU A 133 -6.12 0.56 -10.27
N LEU A 134 -6.36 1.47 -9.33
CA LEU A 134 -7.21 2.64 -9.58
C LEU A 134 -6.60 3.62 -10.60
N GLN A 135 -5.33 3.44 -10.92
CA GLN A 135 -4.61 4.11 -12.00
C GLN A 135 -4.12 3.06 -13.04
N GLY A 136 -4.93 2.03 -13.29
CA GLY A 136 -4.58 0.84 -14.07
C GLY A 136 -3.97 1.14 -15.43
N ARG A 137 -4.49 2.14 -16.18
CA ARG A 137 -3.93 2.54 -17.47
C ARG A 137 -2.49 3.07 -17.36
N GLN A 138 -2.19 3.84 -16.31
CA GLN A 138 -0.83 4.36 -16.07
C GLN A 138 0.11 3.25 -15.63
N VAL A 139 -0.38 2.35 -14.78
CA VAL A 139 0.36 1.13 -14.35
C VAL A 139 0.65 0.26 -15.56
N ALA A 140 -0.35 -0.08 -16.38
CA ALA A 140 -0.17 -0.87 -17.60
C ALA A 140 0.85 -0.27 -18.56
N ALA A 141 0.79 1.05 -18.78
CA ALA A 141 1.74 1.74 -19.65
C ALA A 141 3.18 1.68 -19.11
N ALA A 142 3.37 1.85 -17.79
CA ALA A 142 4.68 1.74 -17.16
C ALA A 142 5.20 0.30 -17.20
N ALA A 143 4.34 -0.67 -16.83
CA ALA A 143 4.66 -2.09 -16.85
C ALA A 143 5.08 -2.57 -18.24
N ALA A 144 4.34 -2.17 -19.29
CA ALA A 144 4.67 -2.52 -20.67
C ALA A 144 6.08 -2.06 -21.09
N GLU A 145 6.49 -0.85 -20.70
CA GLU A 145 7.83 -0.35 -21.00
C GLU A 145 8.93 -1.11 -20.20
N LEU A 146 8.69 -1.36 -18.91
CA LEU A 146 9.61 -2.14 -18.07
C LEU A 146 9.76 -3.58 -18.58
N LYS A 147 8.68 -4.21 -19.03
CA LYS A 147 8.72 -5.56 -19.65
C LYS A 147 9.56 -5.59 -20.92
N LYS A 148 9.54 -4.55 -21.77
CA LYS A 148 10.41 -4.45 -22.96
C LYS A 148 11.90 -4.41 -22.58
N MET A 149 12.21 -3.92 -21.38
CA MET A 149 13.57 -3.88 -20.83
C MET A 149 13.97 -5.19 -20.13
N GLY A 150 13.09 -6.20 -20.11
CA GLY A 150 13.31 -7.48 -19.40
C GLY A 150 13.16 -7.40 -17.89
N ILE A 151 12.59 -6.31 -17.37
CA ILE A 151 12.41 -6.11 -15.93
C ILE A 151 11.14 -6.85 -15.47
N HIS A 152 11.29 -7.62 -14.38
CA HIS A 152 10.18 -8.33 -13.75
C HIS A 152 9.24 -7.35 -13.04
N VAL A 153 7.93 -7.48 -13.28
CA VAL A 153 6.89 -6.60 -12.75
C VAL A 153 5.98 -7.32 -11.77
N CYS A 154 5.86 -6.78 -10.55
CA CYS A 154 4.85 -7.18 -9.56
C CYS A 154 3.76 -6.11 -9.43
N ILE A 155 2.53 -6.57 -9.16
CA ILE A 155 1.41 -5.73 -8.76
C ILE A 155 1.02 -6.12 -7.32
N ASP A 156 1.10 -5.17 -6.40
CA ASP A 156 0.68 -5.30 -5.00
C ASP A 156 -0.69 -4.63 -4.84
N THR A 157 -1.73 -5.41 -4.54
CA THR A 157 -3.12 -4.97 -4.63
C THR A 157 -4.04 -5.71 -3.67
N ALA A 158 -5.08 -5.04 -3.19
CA ALA A 158 -6.20 -5.68 -2.50
C ALA A 158 -7.31 -6.14 -3.47
N LEU A 159 -7.20 -5.86 -4.77
CA LEU A 159 -8.18 -6.19 -5.80
C LEU A 159 -9.60 -5.62 -5.57
N ASN A 160 -9.74 -4.55 -4.80
CA ASN A 160 -11.02 -3.86 -4.62
C ASN A 160 -11.26 -2.82 -5.74
N VAL A 161 -11.22 -3.29 -6.97
CA VAL A 161 -11.35 -2.50 -8.21
C VAL A 161 -12.30 -3.19 -9.19
N GLU A 162 -12.73 -2.48 -10.23
CA GLU A 162 -13.43 -3.12 -11.33
C GLU A 162 -12.48 -4.06 -12.08
N TRP A 163 -13.03 -5.14 -12.62
CA TRP A 163 -12.20 -6.18 -13.27
C TRP A 163 -11.41 -5.65 -14.48
N GLN A 164 -11.94 -4.65 -15.19
CA GLN A 164 -11.25 -4.04 -16.31
C GLN A 164 -9.87 -3.48 -15.92
N GLU A 165 -9.74 -2.90 -14.72
CA GLU A 165 -8.47 -2.37 -14.21
C GLU A 165 -7.42 -3.49 -14.02
N VAL A 166 -7.89 -4.70 -13.68
CA VAL A 166 -7.03 -5.89 -13.59
C VAL A 166 -6.65 -6.36 -14.99
N GLU A 167 -7.61 -6.45 -15.91
CA GLU A 167 -7.36 -6.88 -17.30
C GLU A 167 -6.35 -5.99 -18.02
N ASP A 168 -6.36 -4.69 -17.77
CA ASP A 168 -5.45 -3.74 -18.39
C ASP A 168 -3.97 -4.02 -18.04
N VAL A 169 -3.68 -4.55 -16.86
CA VAL A 169 -2.31 -4.81 -16.40
C VAL A 169 -1.86 -6.26 -16.58
N LEU A 170 -2.78 -7.22 -16.71
CA LEU A 170 -2.49 -8.65 -16.82
C LEU A 170 -1.39 -9.01 -17.83
N PRO A 171 -1.39 -8.46 -19.07
CA PRO A 171 -0.39 -8.84 -20.10
C PRO A 171 1.04 -8.42 -19.75
N PHE A 172 1.22 -7.54 -18.75
CA PHE A 172 2.50 -6.91 -18.41
C PHE A 172 2.95 -7.22 -16.99
N THR A 173 2.25 -8.13 -16.29
CA THR A 173 2.51 -8.49 -14.89
C THR A 173 3.03 -9.92 -14.81
N ASP A 174 4.13 -10.12 -14.10
CA ASP A 174 4.71 -11.44 -13.85
C ASP A 174 4.16 -12.07 -12.57
N LEU A 175 3.84 -11.26 -11.56
CA LEU A 175 3.39 -11.74 -10.26
C LEU A 175 2.41 -10.76 -9.63
N PHE A 176 1.32 -11.27 -9.08
CA PHE A 176 0.43 -10.52 -8.22
C PHE A 176 0.69 -10.84 -6.75
N LEU A 177 0.82 -9.79 -5.94
CA LEU A 177 0.85 -9.85 -4.47
C LEU A 177 -0.53 -9.40 -4.00
N ILE A 178 -1.33 -10.32 -3.48
CA ILE A 178 -2.74 -10.07 -3.20
C ILE A 178 -2.97 -10.02 -1.70
N ASP A 179 -3.45 -8.91 -1.20
CA ASP A 179 -3.79 -8.76 0.21
C ASP A 179 -5.15 -9.38 0.54
N LEU A 180 -5.17 -10.46 1.31
CA LEU A 180 -6.36 -11.03 1.93
C LEU A 180 -6.46 -10.53 3.38
N LYS A 181 -7.35 -9.57 3.63
CA LYS A 181 -7.32 -8.80 4.88
C LYS A 181 -8.22 -9.35 5.99
N ALA A 182 -9.19 -10.21 5.67
CA ALA A 182 -10.10 -10.83 6.64
C ALA A 182 -10.73 -12.11 6.09
N GLY A 183 -11.18 -12.97 6.99
CA GLY A 183 -11.91 -14.20 6.70
C GLY A 183 -13.41 -14.00 6.57
N SER A 184 -13.97 -12.97 7.20
CA SER A 184 -15.39 -12.66 7.21
C SER A 184 -15.74 -11.30 6.62
N GLU A 185 -16.95 -11.17 6.06
CA GLU A 185 -17.48 -9.90 5.55
C GLU A 185 -17.57 -8.84 6.65
N ASN A 186 -17.96 -9.25 7.86
CA ASN A 186 -18.16 -8.32 8.98
C ASN A 186 -16.84 -7.66 9.40
N VAL A 187 -15.80 -8.46 9.62
CA VAL A 187 -14.47 -7.95 10.00
C VAL A 187 -13.91 -7.12 8.85
N HIS A 188 -14.01 -7.61 7.62
CA HIS A 188 -13.53 -6.87 6.46
C HIS A 188 -14.17 -5.48 6.36
N ARG A 189 -15.50 -5.40 6.42
CA ARG A 189 -16.25 -4.14 6.34
C ARG A 189 -15.94 -3.19 7.50
N THR A 190 -15.88 -3.72 8.72
CA THR A 190 -15.63 -2.93 9.94
C THR A 190 -14.25 -2.27 9.93
N TYR A 191 -13.23 -2.99 9.45
CA TYR A 191 -11.86 -2.53 9.56
C TYR A 191 -11.25 -1.98 8.27
N THR A 192 -11.84 -2.27 7.11
CA THR A 192 -11.34 -1.74 5.83
C THR A 192 -12.28 -0.73 5.18
N GLY A 193 -13.51 -0.60 5.71
CA GLY A 193 -14.53 0.30 5.19
C GLY A 193 -15.29 -0.22 3.97
N THR A 194 -14.97 -1.43 3.47
CA THR A 194 -15.61 -2.03 2.29
C THR A 194 -15.94 -3.50 2.49
N GLY A 195 -16.93 -4.01 1.76
CA GLY A 195 -17.19 -5.45 1.69
C GLY A 195 -16.10 -6.21 0.90
N TYR A 196 -16.03 -7.53 1.06
CA TYR A 196 -15.01 -8.33 0.39
C TYR A 196 -15.50 -9.09 -0.85
N ASP A 197 -16.79 -9.06 -1.18
CA ASP A 197 -17.34 -9.87 -2.29
C ASP A 197 -16.64 -9.62 -3.63
N ARG A 198 -16.41 -8.32 -3.95
CA ARG A 198 -15.67 -7.94 -5.16
C ARG A 198 -14.24 -8.48 -5.13
N ILE A 199 -13.56 -8.35 -4.00
CA ILE A 199 -12.19 -8.82 -3.81
C ILE A 199 -12.12 -10.32 -4.04
N ARG A 200 -12.94 -11.11 -3.36
CA ARG A 200 -12.98 -12.57 -3.51
C ARG A 200 -13.30 -13.00 -4.94
N LYS A 201 -14.25 -12.33 -5.60
CA LYS A 201 -14.58 -12.60 -7.00
C LYS A 201 -13.38 -12.32 -7.91
N ASN A 202 -12.68 -11.21 -7.69
CA ASN A 202 -11.51 -10.84 -8.48
C ASN A 202 -10.33 -11.81 -8.21
N ILE A 203 -10.10 -12.23 -6.95
CA ILE A 203 -9.07 -13.23 -6.62
C ILE A 203 -9.37 -14.56 -7.34
N LYS A 204 -10.61 -15.10 -7.26
CA LYS A 204 -10.99 -16.33 -7.96
C LYS A 204 -10.71 -16.23 -9.45
N ARG A 205 -11.14 -15.14 -10.08
CA ARG A 205 -10.96 -14.93 -11.52
C ARG A 205 -9.50 -14.74 -11.93
N LEU A 206 -8.68 -14.13 -11.08
CA LEU A 206 -7.27 -13.91 -11.33
C LEU A 206 -6.46 -15.19 -11.14
N SER A 207 -6.77 -15.99 -10.13
CA SER A 207 -6.06 -17.23 -9.80
C SER A 207 -6.01 -18.23 -10.95
N GLU A 208 -7.01 -18.23 -11.85
CA GLU A 208 -7.06 -19.10 -13.03
C GLU A 208 -6.08 -18.69 -14.14
N ARG A 209 -5.53 -17.47 -14.08
CA ARG A 209 -4.85 -16.84 -15.22
C ARG A 209 -3.36 -16.58 -15.04
N VAL A 210 -2.93 -16.33 -13.80
CA VAL A 210 -1.57 -15.87 -13.51
C VAL A 210 -1.03 -16.50 -12.23
N GLU A 211 0.26 -16.37 -12.01
CA GLU A 211 0.89 -16.69 -10.74
C GLU A 211 0.66 -15.55 -9.74
N TYR A 212 0.43 -15.92 -8.48
CA TYR A 212 0.14 -14.95 -7.43
C TYR A 212 0.53 -15.48 -6.06
N TRP A 213 0.84 -14.53 -5.18
CA TRP A 213 1.00 -14.76 -3.75
C TRP A 213 -0.18 -14.17 -3.00
N ILE A 214 -0.56 -14.79 -1.90
CA ILE A 214 -1.49 -14.18 -0.94
C ILE A 214 -0.67 -13.63 0.23
N ARG A 215 -0.98 -12.39 0.61
CA ARG A 215 -0.40 -11.69 1.76
C ARG A 215 -1.50 -11.43 2.76
N ILE A 216 -1.29 -11.84 4.01
CA ILE A 216 -2.27 -11.71 5.08
C ILE A 216 -1.66 -10.82 6.16
N PRO A 217 -2.02 -9.54 6.24
CA PRO A 217 -1.68 -8.72 7.39
C PRO A 217 -2.43 -9.25 8.61
N VAL A 218 -1.69 -9.72 9.61
CA VAL A 218 -2.26 -10.32 10.83
C VAL A 218 -2.23 -9.29 11.95
N ILE A 219 -3.43 -8.91 12.40
CA ILE A 219 -3.68 -7.92 13.43
C ILE A 219 -4.35 -8.61 14.62
N HIS A 220 -3.70 -8.55 15.78
CA HIS A 220 -4.18 -9.18 17.00
C HIS A 220 -5.56 -8.69 17.40
N ASP A 221 -6.43 -9.60 17.85
CA ASP A 221 -7.84 -9.37 18.22
C ASP A 221 -8.72 -8.82 17.08
N VAL A 222 -8.25 -8.89 15.83
CA VAL A 222 -9.02 -8.44 14.66
C VAL A 222 -9.27 -9.58 13.70
N ASN A 223 -8.22 -10.09 13.06
CA ASN A 223 -8.32 -11.13 12.03
C ASN A 223 -7.49 -12.38 12.35
N ASP A 224 -6.96 -12.50 13.56
CA ASP A 224 -6.24 -13.66 14.09
C ASP A 224 -7.12 -14.61 14.90
N THR A 225 -8.42 -14.37 14.97
CA THR A 225 -9.38 -15.25 15.65
C THR A 225 -9.58 -16.55 14.88
N GLU A 226 -10.02 -17.60 15.57
CA GLU A 226 -10.26 -18.92 14.96
C GLU A 226 -11.29 -18.85 13.81
N GLU A 227 -12.32 -18.01 13.94
CA GLU A 227 -13.34 -17.78 12.92
C GLU A 227 -12.74 -17.14 11.66
N GLU A 228 -11.94 -16.09 11.83
CA GLU A 228 -11.28 -15.38 10.73
C GLU A 228 -10.28 -16.27 9.99
N ILE A 229 -9.45 -17.01 10.73
CA ILE A 229 -8.49 -17.95 10.13
C ILE A 229 -9.21 -19.04 9.34
N ARG A 230 -10.28 -19.61 9.88
CA ARG A 230 -11.11 -20.60 9.18
C ARG A 230 -11.77 -20.01 7.92
N GLY A 231 -12.23 -18.75 8.00
CA GLY A 231 -12.78 -18.06 6.84
C GLY A 231 -11.74 -17.82 5.74
N MET A 232 -10.50 -17.48 6.11
CA MET A 232 -9.40 -17.29 5.16
C MET A 232 -8.94 -18.63 4.57
N THR A 233 -8.69 -19.64 5.40
CA THR A 233 -8.25 -20.96 4.93
C THR A 233 -9.30 -21.64 4.05
N GLY A 234 -10.58 -21.56 4.43
CA GLY A 234 -11.68 -22.06 3.61
C GLY A 234 -11.73 -21.38 2.24
N PHE A 235 -11.61 -20.05 2.19
CA PHE A 235 -11.57 -19.33 0.93
C PHE A 235 -10.38 -19.72 0.04
N ILE A 236 -9.19 -19.85 0.63
CA ILE A 236 -7.97 -20.23 -0.10
C ILE A 236 -8.09 -21.67 -0.65
N SER A 237 -8.64 -22.59 0.15
CA SER A 237 -8.87 -23.98 -0.29
C SER A 237 -9.89 -24.10 -1.42
N ASP A 238 -10.82 -23.14 -1.54
CA ASP A 238 -11.83 -23.08 -2.60
C ASP A 238 -11.30 -22.47 -3.92
N LEU A 239 -10.05 -22.03 -3.96
CA LEU A 239 -9.43 -21.49 -5.18
C LEU A 239 -9.06 -22.64 -6.11
N GLU A 240 -9.40 -22.52 -7.39
CA GLU A 240 -9.12 -23.55 -8.39
C GLU A 240 -7.61 -23.78 -8.57
N LYS A 241 -6.83 -22.72 -8.63
CA LYS A 241 -5.36 -22.76 -8.62
C LYS A 241 -4.86 -22.17 -7.30
N PRO A 242 -4.13 -22.95 -6.48
CA PRO A 242 -3.58 -22.44 -5.22
C PRO A 242 -2.55 -21.33 -5.46
N PRO A 243 -2.37 -20.39 -4.52
CA PRO A 243 -1.30 -19.42 -4.59
C PRO A 243 0.08 -20.11 -4.52
N GLU A 244 1.07 -19.56 -5.21
CA GLU A 244 2.45 -20.04 -5.15
C GLU A 244 3.02 -19.92 -3.73
N ARG A 245 2.63 -18.85 -3.03
CA ARG A 245 3.09 -18.55 -1.68
C ARG A 245 2.01 -17.84 -0.87
N ILE A 246 2.00 -18.08 0.43
CA ILE A 246 1.17 -17.34 1.38
C ILE A 246 2.07 -16.77 2.46
N GLN A 247 2.09 -15.45 2.59
CA GLN A 247 2.88 -14.71 3.56
C GLN A 247 1.98 -14.15 4.66
N LEU A 248 2.29 -14.49 5.90
CA LEU A 248 1.68 -13.88 7.09
C LEU A 248 2.53 -12.69 7.52
N LEU A 249 1.94 -11.50 7.55
CA LEU A 249 2.62 -10.24 7.84
C LEU A 249 2.17 -9.75 9.22
N ALA A 250 3.03 -9.89 10.23
CA ALA A 250 2.71 -9.39 11.55
C ALA A 250 2.55 -7.85 11.54
N TYR A 251 1.51 -7.34 12.20
CA TYR A 251 1.31 -5.89 12.32
C TYR A 251 2.53 -5.21 12.96
N HIS A 252 2.80 -3.97 12.55
CA HIS A 252 3.80 -3.10 13.13
C HIS A 252 3.37 -1.62 13.10
N GLU A 253 3.92 -0.80 13.99
CA GLU A 253 3.51 0.60 14.20
C GLU A 253 4.24 1.62 13.30
N LEU A 254 5.00 1.19 12.29
CA LEU A 254 5.83 2.08 11.45
C LEU A 254 5.02 3.16 10.69
N GLY A 255 3.73 2.95 10.48
CA GLY A 255 2.82 3.91 9.86
C GLY A 255 2.40 5.08 10.76
N GLU A 256 2.53 4.99 12.09
CA GLU A 256 1.98 5.99 13.04
C GLU A 256 2.50 7.41 12.81
N SER A 257 3.77 7.56 12.46
CA SER A 257 4.35 8.88 12.18
C SER A 257 3.65 9.59 11.02
N LYS A 258 3.23 8.84 10.01
CA LYS A 258 2.54 9.36 8.83
C LYS A 258 1.14 9.88 9.16
N TYR A 259 0.41 9.19 10.08
CA TYR A 259 -0.86 9.70 10.60
C TYR A 259 -0.66 11.06 11.29
N ARG A 260 0.33 11.16 12.17
CA ARG A 260 0.64 12.44 12.84
C ARG A 260 0.99 13.55 11.85
N TYR A 261 1.78 13.25 10.81
CA TYR A 261 2.11 14.24 9.76
C TYR A 261 0.87 14.72 9.01
N LEU A 262 -0.10 13.84 8.80
CA LEU A 262 -1.37 14.16 8.17
C LEU A 262 -2.38 14.81 9.14
N GLY A 263 -2.04 14.93 10.44
CA GLY A 263 -2.95 15.42 11.46
C GLY A 263 -4.15 14.49 11.70
N LYS A 264 -3.93 13.20 11.49
CA LYS A 264 -4.92 12.14 11.73
C LYS A 264 -4.55 11.37 12.99
N GLU A 265 -5.53 10.81 13.66
CA GLU A 265 -5.34 9.83 14.71
C GLU A 265 -5.20 8.43 14.09
N SER A 266 -4.37 7.59 14.66
CA SER A 266 -4.26 6.17 14.33
C SER A 266 -4.95 5.34 15.40
N ASP A 267 -5.67 4.32 14.98
CA ASP A 267 -6.12 3.29 15.90
C ASP A 267 -4.92 2.54 16.48
N LYS A 268 -5.09 1.98 17.66
CA LYS A 268 -4.07 1.17 18.32
C LYS A 268 -4.33 -0.31 18.06
N PHE A 269 -3.36 -0.94 17.45
CA PHE A 269 -3.34 -2.38 17.18
C PHE A 269 -2.03 -2.97 17.70
N SER A 270 -2.00 -4.30 17.82
CA SER A 270 -0.80 -5.05 18.17
C SER A 270 -0.56 -6.21 17.20
N ALA A 271 0.67 -6.67 17.16
CA ALA A 271 1.01 -7.92 16.50
C ALA A 271 0.53 -9.12 17.36
N PRO A 272 0.26 -10.28 16.76
CA PRO A 272 0.11 -11.53 17.48
C PRO A 272 1.41 -11.87 18.21
N ASP A 273 1.30 -12.42 19.43
CA ASP A 273 2.46 -12.96 20.15
C ASP A 273 2.93 -14.30 19.56
N GLU A 274 4.00 -14.87 20.11
CA GLU A 274 4.58 -16.11 19.56
C GLU A 274 3.65 -17.32 19.71
N GLU A 275 2.84 -17.40 20.76
CA GLU A 275 1.87 -18.48 20.94
C GLU A 275 0.76 -18.39 19.89
N GLN A 276 0.25 -17.19 19.67
CA GLN A 276 -0.75 -16.90 18.63
C GLN A 276 -0.20 -17.17 17.24
N LYS A 277 1.05 -16.77 16.95
CA LYS A 277 1.69 -17.05 15.66
C LYS A 277 1.79 -18.56 15.39
N GLN A 278 2.16 -19.35 16.41
CA GLN A 278 2.23 -20.81 16.28
C GLN A 278 0.83 -21.42 16.08
N MET A 279 -0.16 -20.94 16.80
CA MET A 279 -1.54 -21.37 16.61
C MET A 279 -2.02 -21.10 15.18
N ILE A 280 -1.75 -19.90 14.64
CA ILE A 280 -2.13 -19.54 13.27
C ILE A 280 -1.47 -20.47 12.26
N LEU A 281 -0.15 -20.68 12.34
CA LEU A 281 0.57 -21.61 11.44
C LEU A 281 -0.04 -23.00 11.47
N LYS A 282 -0.34 -23.52 12.68
CA LYS A 282 -0.95 -24.83 12.86
C LYS A 282 -2.33 -24.92 12.17
N ARG A 283 -3.17 -23.86 12.26
CA ARG A 283 -4.48 -23.85 11.61
C ARG A 283 -4.38 -23.86 10.09
N PHE A 284 -3.42 -23.15 9.51
CA PHE A 284 -3.16 -23.20 8.09
C PHE A 284 -2.64 -24.59 7.65
N GLU A 285 -1.75 -25.19 8.44
CA GLU A 285 -1.23 -26.53 8.20
C GLU A 285 -2.33 -27.60 8.27
N GLU A 286 -3.21 -27.54 9.28
CA GLU A 286 -4.39 -28.42 9.42
C GLU A 286 -5.34 -28.32 8.21
N ALA A 287 -5.39 -27.17 7.56
CA ALA A 287 -6.13 -26.95 6.31
C ALA A 287 -5.35 -27.40 5.05
N GLY A 288 -4.14 -27.97 5.21
CA GLY A 288 -3.28 -28.37 4.10
C GLY A 288 -2.61 -27.20 3.37
N ILE A 289 -2.56 -26.04 3.98
CA ILE A 289 -2.06 -24.79 3.38
C ILE A 289 -0.70 -24.46 4.00
N LYS A 290 0.34 -24.40 3.15
CA LYS A 290 1.68 -23.99 3.58
C LYS A 290 1.77 -22.46 3.65
N THR A 291 2.18 -21.94 4.80
CA THR A 291 2.38 -20.51 5.04
C THR A 291 3.72 -20.25 5.73
N GLU A 292 4.15 -19.00 5.67
CA GLU A 292 5.36 -18.54 6.37
C GLU A 292 5.13 -17.12 6.95
N TRP A 293 5.76 -16.84 8.09
CA TRP A 293 5.87 -15.47 8.58
C TRP A 293 6.96 -14.72 7.82
N HIS A 294 6.65 -13.46 7.50
CA HIS A 294 7.55 -12.59 6.75
C HIS A 294 7.88 -11.33 7.55
#